data_20dcb061f50580c60c5b8bad735d61a6
#
_entry.id   20dcb061f50580c60c5b8bad735d61a6
#
_cell.length_a   1.000
_cell.length_b   1.000
_cell.length_c   1.000
_cell.angle_alpha   90.00
_cell.angle_beta   90.00
_cell.angle_gamma   90.00
#
_symmetry.space_group_name_H-M   'P 1'
#
loop_
_entity.id
_entity.type
_entity.pdbx_description
1 polymer ?
#
loop_
_entity_poly.entity_id
_entity_poly.type
_entity_poly.pdbx_seq_one_letter_code
_entity_poly.pdbx_strand_id
1 'polypeptide(L)'
;MMMTEMTEEQTIYPPEAPTNCDLCPRLVAYRSKNRLEHPGWFNAPVPSFGDKAAKLLVIGLAPGVTGANKTGRPFTGDWAGDLLYATLSKFGYSEGEYQARPDDGLELKDAMITNAVRCVPPKNKPVGTEVNTCR
;
A
#
# COMPACT_ATOMS: atom_id res chain seq x y z
N MET A 1 -26.85 14.95 10.69
CA MET A 1 -26.45 14.90 10.37
C MET A 1 -25.97 14.53 10.27
N MET A 2 -25.89 14.77 10.27
CA MET A 2 -25.36 14.72 10.01
C MET A 2 -24.69 14.61 9.90
N MET A 3 -24.55 14.92 10.10
CA MET A 3 -23.80 15.04 9.84
C MET A 3 -22.95 14.59 9.92
N THR A 4 -23.01 14.64 10.34
CA THR A 4 -22.14 14.41 10.26
C THR A 4 -21.48 13.48 10.00
N GLU A 5 -21.70 13.38 10.07
CA GLU A 5 -21.23 12.76 9.54
C GLU A 5 -20.58 12.35 8.92
N MET A 6 -20.71 12.71 8.73
CA MET A 6 -20.21 12.56 7.81
C MET A 6 -19.20 12.68 7.49
N THR A 7 -19.23 13.30 7.77
CA THR A 7 -18.28 13.69 7.30
C THR A 7 -17.19 13.06 7.18
N GLU A 8 -17.17 12.48 7.59
CA GLU A 8 -16.35 11.96 7.50
C GLU A 8 -15.81 11.31 6.75
N GLU A 9 -16.15 10.97 6.43
CA GLU A 9 -15.69 10.39 5.74
C GLU A 9 -15.05 10.73 4.93
N GLN A 10 -15.17 11.35 5.01
CA GLN A 10 -14.57 11.79 4.30
C GLN A 10 -13.37 11.69 4.23
N THR A 11 -13.28 11.09 4.17
CA THR A 11 -12.28 10.81 3.91
C THR A 11 -10.99 11.26 4.20
N ILE A 12 -10.48 10.89 5.26
CA ILE A 12 -9.17 11.26 5.68
C ILE A 12 -8.13 10.22 5.31
N TYR A 13 -8.55 9.16 4.70
CA TYR A 13 -7.61 8.15 4.18
C TYR A 13 -7.96 7.87 2.73
N PRO A 14 -6.96 7.42 1.93
CA PRO A 14 -7.19 7.16 0.52
C PRO A 14 -8.14 5.99 0.30
N PRO A 15 -8.95 6.03 -0.75
CA PRO A 15 -9.80 4.89 -1.08
C PRO A 15 -8.98 3.71 -1.56
N GLU A 16 -9.56 2.52 -1.46
CA GLU A 16 -8.90 1.28 -1.88
C GLU A 16 -9.37 0.87 -3.27
N ALA A 17 -8.44 0.32 -4.06
CA ALA A 17 -8.77 -0.20 -5.38
C ALA A 17 -9.30 -1.63 -5.27
N PRO A 18 -10.25 -2.03 -6.13
CA PRO A 18 -10.69 -3.42 -6.14
C PRO A 18 -9.58 -4.36 -6.62
N THR A 19 -9.64 -5.62 -6.21
CA THR A 19 -8.62 -6.61 -6.49
C THR A 19 -8.29 -6.76 -7.97
N ASN A 20 -9.28 -6.59 -8.84
CA ASN A 20 -9.10 -6.69 -10.27
C ASN A 20 -9.32 -5.35 -10.97
N CYS A 21 -8.87 -4.27 -10.35
CA CYS A 21 -8.93 -2.94 -10.96
C CYS A 21 -8.33 -2.97 -12.36
N ASP A 22 -9.06 -2.43 -13.35
CA ASP A 22 -8.67 -2.54 -14.75
C ASP A 22 -8.39 -1.18 -15.42
N LEU A 23 -8.13 -0.15 -14.62
CA LEU A 23 -8.03 1.22 -15.15
C LEU A 23 -6.70 1.50 -15.84
N CYS A 24 -5.64 0.73 -15.55
CA CYS A 24 -4.30 0.97 -16.10
C CYS A 24 -3.86 -0.25 -16.89
N PRO A 25 -4.02 -0.23 -18.24
CA PRO A 25 -3.77 -1.44 -19.05
C PRO A 25 -2.38 -2.03 -18.89
N ARG A 26 -1.35 -1.19 -18.82
CA ARG A 26 0.04 -1.66 -18.66
C ARG A 26 0.22 -2.36 -17.31
N LEU A 27 -0.38 -1.82 -16.27
CA LEU A 27 -0.29 -2.41 -14.93
C LEU A 27 -1.11 -3.69 -14.83
N VAL A 28 -2.27 -3.74 -15.50
CA VAL A 28 -3.08 -4.95 -15.56
C VAL A 28 -2.31 -6.08 -16.23
N ALA A 29 -1.64 -5.79 -17.35
CA ALA A 29 -0.84 -6.78 -18.07
C ALA A 29 0.30 -7.30 -17.21
N TYR A 30 0.99 -6.41 -16.51
CA TYR A 30 2.10 -6.81 -15.65
C TYR A 30 1.63 -7.63 -14.45
N ARG A 31 0.50 -7.23 -13.87
CA ARG A 31 -0.11 -7.99 -12.78
C ARG A 31 -0.49 -9.40 -13.22
N SER A 32 -1.07 -9.53 -14.40
CA SER A 32 -1.45 -10.82 -14.95
C SER A 32 -0.24 -11.72 -15.16
N LYS A 33 0.87 -11.14 -15.64
CA LYS A 33 2.12 -11.87 -15.81
C LYS A 33 2.63 -12.39 -14.47
N ASN A 34 2.61 -11.53 -13.43
CA ASN A 34 3.06 -11.93 -12.11
C ASN A 34 2.15 -13.01 -11.50
N ARG A 35 0.85 -12.96 -11.77
CA ARG A 35 -0.08 -13.99 -11.30
C ARG A 35 0.24 -15.36 -11.91
N LEU A 36 0.69 -15.36 -13.15
CA LEU A 36 1.09 -16.62 -13.82
C LEU A 36 2.44 -17.12 -13.33
N GLU A 37 3.42 -16.23 -13.17
CA GLU A 37 4.78 -16.60 -12.80
C GLU A 37 4.93 -16.86 -11.29
N HIS A 38 4.14 -16.18 -10.48
CA HIS A 38 4.24 -16.26 -9.02
C HIS A 38 2.85 -16.35 -8.40
N PRO A 39 2.12 -17.46 -8.61
CA PRO A 39 0.72 -17.55 -8.19
C PRO A 39 0.51 -17.48 -6.68
N GLY A 40 1.56 -17.71 -5.88
CA GLY A 40 1.46 -17.62 -4.43
C GLY A 40 1.66 -16.22 -3.86
N TRP A 41 1.99 -15.26 -4.71
CA TRP A 41 2.18 -13.88 -4.26
C TRP A 41 0.85 -13.11 -4.26
N PHE A 42 0.82 -11.96 -3.61
CA PHE A 42 -0.39 -11.14 -3.51
C PHE A 42 -0.91 -10.70 -4.88
N ASN A 43 -0.06 -10.12 -5.72
CA ASN A 43 -0.33 -9.79 -7.14
C ASN A 43 -1.65 -9.05 -7.36
N ALA A 44 -1.89 -8.01 -6.61
CA ALA A 44 -3.12 -7.22 -6.71
C ALA A 44 -2.82 -5.78 -6.28
N PRO A 45 -3.74 -4.84 -6.48
CA PRO A 45 -3.55 -3.50 -5.94
C PRO A 45 -3.30 -3.59 -4.44
N VAL A 46 -2.19 -3.02 -3.99
CA VAL A 46 -1.77 -3.12 -2.59
C VAL A 46 -2.55 -2.12 -1.75
N PRO A 47 -3.30 -2.59 -0.75
CA PRO A 47 -4.11 -1.69 0.07
C PRO A 47 -3.26 -0.84 0.99
N SER A 48 -3.84 0.26 1.47
CA SER A 48 -3.22 1.05 2.50
C SER A 48 -3.11 0.23 3.78
N PHE A 49 -2.10 0.52 4.58
CA PHE A 49 -1.85 -0.17 5.84
C PHE A 49 -1.82 0.83 6.97
N GLY A 50 -2.60 0.59 8.01
CA GLY A 50 -2.50 1.36 9.24
C GLY A 50 -3.82 1.89 9.77
N ASP A 51 -3.71 2.95 10.54
CA ASP A 51 -4.82 3.57 11.27
C ASP A 51 -5.58 4.51 10.36
N LYS A 52 -6.86 4.22 10.11
CA LYS A 52 -7.68 5.04 9.21
C LYS A 52 -7.97 6.43 9.75
N ALA A 53 -7.80 6.63 11.05
CA ALA A 53 -7.97 7.93 11.68
C ALA A 53 -6.63 8.65 11.89
N ALA A 54 -5.59 8.22 11.20
CA ALA A 54 -4.24 8.69 11.39
C ALA A 54 -4.07 10.16 11.01
N LYS A 55 -3.21 10.84 11.77
CA LYS A 55 -2.79 12.20 11.43
C LYS A 55 -1.52 12.20 10.57
N LEU A 56 -0.77 11.09 10.57
CA LEU A 56 0.43 10.95 9.76
C LEU A 56 0.15 9.99 8.61
N LEU A 57 0.30 10.48 7.38
CA LEU A 57 0.14 9.65 6.19
C LEU A 57 1.45 9.61 5.44
N VAL A 58 2.00 8.40 5.28
CA VAL A 58 3.21 8.17 4.50
C VAL A 58 2.81 7.69 3.12
N ILE A 59 3.20 8.42 2.09
CA ILE A 59 2.84 8.09 0.71
C ILE A 59 4.09 7.73 -0.07
N GLY A 60 4.18 6.47 -0.50
CA GLY A 60 5.22 6.02 -1.41
C GLY A 60 4.78 6.12 -2.85
N LEU A 61 5.66 5.72 -3.77
CA LEU A 61 5.36 5.82 -5.20
C LEU A 61 4.57 4.63 -5.70
N ALA A 62 5.06 3.41 -5.50
CA ALA A 62 4.45 2.20 -6.04
C ALA A 62 5.02 0.96 -5.35
N PRO A 63 4.30 -0.18 -5.40
CA PRO A 63 4.81 -1.44 -4.86
C PRO A 63 6.02 -1.95 -5.64
N GLY A 64 6.95 -2.62 -4.94
CA GLY A 64 8.01 -3.38 -5.59
C GLY A 64 7.55 -4.80 -5.91
N VAL A 65 8.14 -5.41 -6.93
CA VAL A 65 7.75 -6.75 -7.39
C VAL A 65 7.88 -7.78 -6.28
N THR A 66 9.05 -7.84 -5.64
CA THR A 66 9.33 -8.80 -4.57
C THR A 66 9.05 -8.23 -3.19
N GLY A 67 8.56 -7.00 -3.12
CA GLY A 67 8.18 -6.33 -1.89
C GLY A 67 6.67 -6.38 -1.68
N ALA A 68 6.03 -5.20 -1.75
CA ALA A 68 4.61 -5.11 -1.47
C ALA A 68 3.74 -5.92 -2.44
N ASN A 69 4.17 -6.08 -3.69
CA ASN A 69 3.43 -6.93 -4.64
C ASN A 69 3.40 -8.39 -4.19
N LYS A 70 4.47 -8.86 -3.55
CA LYS A 70 4.52 -10.22 -3.03
C LYS A 70 3.72 -10.38 -1.75
N THR A 71 3.83 -9.43 -0.83
CA THR A 71 3.27 -9.56 0.52
C THR A 71 1.87 -9.00 0.67
N GLY A 72 1.51 -7.98 -0.11
CA GLY A 72 0.24 -7.27 0.05
C GLY A 72 0.27 -6.13 1.05
N ARG A 73 1.44 -5.79 1.61
CA ARG A 73 1.57 -4.68 2.55
C ARG A 73 2.62 -3.68 2.06
N PRO A 74 2.31 -2.36 2.06
CA PRO A 74 3.26 -1.35 1.58
C PRO A 74 4.58 -1.39 2.32
N PHE A 75 5.66 -1.11 1.61
CA PHE A 75 7.01 -0.97 2.17
C PHE A 75 7.50 -2.23 2.88
N THR A 76 7.25 -3.40 2.31
CA THR A 76 7.84 -4.64 2.81
C THR A 76 8.82 -5.19 1.80
N GLY A 77 9.83 -5.90 2.29
CA GLY A 77 10.74 -6.67 1.44
C GLY A 77 11.95 -5.91 0.92
N ASP A 78 12.20 -4.68 1.39
CA ASP A 78 13.38 -3.92 0.99
C ASP A 78 13.92 -3.09 2.15
N TRP A 79 15.09 -2.48 1.92
CA TRP A 79 15.76 -1.67 2.94
C TRP A 79 14.95 -0.46 3.36
N ALA A 80 14.30 0.20 2.39
CA ALA A 80 13.48 1.38 2.70
C ALA A 80 12.34 1.03 3.65
N GLY A 81 11.73 -0.13 3.44
CA GLY A 81 10.69 -0.62 4.34
C GLY A 81 11.22 -0.92 5.73
N ASP A 82 12.36 -1.60 5.80
CA ASP A 82 12.97 -1.90 7.10
C ASP A 82 13.25 -0.62 7.88
N LEU A 83 13.79 0.40 7.21
CA LEU A 83 14.06 1.69 7.86
C LEU A 83 12.79 2.40 8.29
N LEU A 84 11.77 2.42 7.42
CA LEU A 84 10.51 3.09 7.73
C LEU A 84 9.83 2.47 8.96
N TYR A 85 9.69 1.15 8.99
CA TYR A 85 9.02 0.49 10.11
C TYR A 85 9.80 0.61 11.40
N ALA A 86 11.12 0.54 11.34
CA ALA A 86 11.97 0.77 12.52
C ALA A 86 11.80 2.19 13.06
N THR A 87 11.73 3.17 12.16
CA THR A 87 11.53 4.56 12.54
C THR A 87 10.16 4.80 13.18
N LEU A 88 9.10 4.24 12.58
CA LEU A 88 7.77 4.35 13.14
C LEU A 88 7.70 3.76 14.55
N SER A 89 8.33 2.61 14.75
CA SER A 89 8.40 1.97 16.07
C SER A 89 9.12 2.85 17.06
N LYS A 90 10.25 3.43 16.65
CA LYS A 90 11.06 4.28 17.52
C LYS A 90 10.28 5.49 18.05
N PHE A 91 9.42 6.06 17.22
CA PHE A 91 8.66 7.26 17.58
C PHE A 91 7.24 6.97 18.06
N GLY A 92 6.91 5.72 18.36
CA GLY A 92 5.64 5.38 18.98
C GLY A 92 4.47 5.23 18.02
N TYR A 93 4.73 5.13 16.72
CA TYR A 93 3.69 4.99 15.72
C TYR A 93 3.35 3.55 15.38
N SER A 94 3.96 2.59 16.04
CA SER A 94 3.62 1.18 15.81
C SER A 94 3.76 0.36 17.08
N GLU A 95 3.00 -0.74 17.13
CA GLU A 95 3.09 -1.76 18.17
C GLU A 95 3.25 -3.12 17.49
N GLY A 96 3.94 -4.03 18.18
CA GLY A 96 4.20 -5.34 17.62
C GLY A 96 5.55 -5.39 16.93
N GLU A 97 5.91 -6.57 16.43
CA GLU A 97 7.21 -6.79 15.81
C GLU A 97 7.07 -6.86 14.29
N TYR A 98 7.81 -6.00 13.59
CA TYR A 98 7.84 -6.01 12.13
C TYR A 98 8.62 -7.23 11.63
N GLN A 99 7.99 -8.05 10.80
CA GLN A 99 8.61 -9.23 10.20
C GLN A 99 8.42 -9.29 8.69
N ALA A 100 8.09 -8.16 8.07
CA ALA A 100 7.95 -8.00 6.61
C ALA A 100 6.90 -8.92 5.99
N ARG A 101 5.84 -9.22 6.73
CA ARG A 101 4.74 -10.03 6.21
C ARG A 101 3.41 -9.52 6.80
N PRO A 102 2.28 -9.70 6.07
CA PRO A 102 1.02 -9.09 6.49
C PRO A 102 0.44 -9.65 7.78
N ASP A 103 0.87 -10.83 8.20
CA ASP A 103 0.36 -11.49 9.40
C ASP A 103 1.35 -11.46 10.56
N ASP A 104 2.23 -10.46 10.62
CA ASP A 104 3.25 -10.36 11.67
C ASP A 104 2.75 -9.74 12.97
N GLY A 105 1.48 -9.34 13.02
CA GLY A 105 0.91 -8.76 14.23
C GLY A 105 1.24 -7.28 14.44
N LEU A 106 1.95 -6.66 13.50
CA LEU A 106 2.29 -5.24 13.60
C LEU A 106 1.05 -4.38 13.37
N GLU A 107 0.84 -3.39 14.24
CA GLU A 107 -0.23 -2.40 14.09
C GLU A 107 0.35 -1.01 14.12
N LEU A 108 -0.14 -0.12 13.26
CA LEU A 108 0.24 1.28 13.28
C LEU A 108 -0.70 2.07 14.16
N LYS A 109 -0.14 3.07 14.86
CA LYS A 109 -0.87 3.96 15.74
C LYS A 109 -0.75 5.38 15.20
N ASP A 110 -1.88 6.00 14.88
CA ASP A 110 -1.94 7.37 14.36
C ASP A 110 -1.09 7.57 13.11
N ALA A 111 -0.85 6.50 12.36
CA ALA A 111 -0.06 6.51 11.13
C ALA A 111 -0.68 5.57 10.11
N MET A 112 -0.59 5.94 8.85
CA MET A 112 -1.05 5.12 7.72
C MET A 112 0.00 5.20 6.61
N ILE A 113 0.20 4.10 5.92
CA ILE A 113 1.14 4.00 4.80
C ILE A 113 0.36 3.59 3.56
N THR A 114 0.64 4.25 2.45
CA THR A 114 0.03 3.93 1.17
C THR A 114 1.00 4.22 0.03
N ASN A 115 0.59 3.92 -1.19
CA ASN A 115 1.34 4.28 -2.40
C ASN A 115 0.45 5.07 -3.34
N ALA A 116 1.04 5.99 -4.08
CA ALA A 116 0.32 6.76 -5.11
C ALA A 116 -0.22 5.84 -6.20
N VAL A 117 0.56 4.81 -6.58
CA VAL A 117 0.14 3.76 -7.51
C VAL A 117 0.03 2.47 -6.72
N ARG A 118 -1.13 1.80 -6.83
CA ARG A 118 -1.39 0.62 -5.99
C ARG A 118 -0.91 -0.68 -6.61
N CYS A 119 -0.79 -0.75 -7.93
CA CYS A 119 -0.32 -1.96 -8.63
C CYS A 119 1.16 -1.83 -8.96
N VAL A 120 1.88 -2.96 -8.89
CA VAL A 120 3.30 -2.98 -9.20
C VAL A 120 3.53 -2.58 -10.66
N PRO A 121 4.41 -1.59 -10.92
CA PRO A 121 4.76 -1.23 -12.29
C PRO A 121 6.00 -1.98 -12.77
N PRO A 122 6.13 -2.21 -14.07
CA PRO A 122 7.37 -2.74 -14.62
C PRO A 122 8.56 -1.83 -14.27
N LYS A 123 9.68 -2.45 -13.91
CA LYS A 123 10.94 -1.74 -13.59
C LYS A 123 10.78 -0.72 -12.46
N ASN A 124 9.79 -0.91 -11.60
CA ASN A 124 9.51 -0.01 -10.47
C ASN A 124 9.24 1.44 -10.90
N LYS A 125 8.74 1.64 -12.13
CA LYS A 125 8.55 2.99 -12.68
C LYS A 125 7.14 3.16 -13.22
N PRO A 126 6.20 3.71 -12.42
CA PRO A 126 4.90 4.08 -12.97
C PRO A 126 5.04 5.28 -13.90
N VAL A 127 4.13 5.43 -14.84
CA VAL A 127 4.08 6.63 -15.69
C VAL A 127 3.04 7.60 -15.13
N GLY A 128 3.13 8.87 -15.60
CA GLY A 128 2.29 9.93 -15.05
C GLY A 128 0.80 9.66 -15.12
N THR A 129 0.33 9.04 -16.22
CA THR A 129 -1.09 8.71 -16.36
C THR A 129 -1.53 7.68 -15.33
N GLU A 130 -0.66 6.74 -14.95
CA GLU A 130 -0.96 5.75 -13.93
C GLU A 130 -1.08 6.40 -12.56
N VAL A 131 -0.19 7.32 -12.24
CA VAL A 131 -0.27 8.08 -11.00
C VAL A 131 -1.57 8.86 -10.92
N ASN A 132 -1.92 9.56 -12.00
CA ASN A 132 -3.13 10.38 -12.04
C ASN A 132 -4.40 9.53 -11.96
N THR A 133 -4.39 8.36 -12.57
CA THR A 133 -5.55 7.47 -12.60
C THR A 133 -5.77 6.77 -11.26
N CYS A 134 -4.68 6.35 -10.61
CA CYS A 134 -4.75 5.51 -9.41
C CYS A 134 -5.06 6.30 -8.14
N ARG A 135 -4.72 7.58 -8.10
CA ARG A 135 -4.91 8.38 -6.89
C ARG A 135 -6.37 8.74 -6.63
#